data_cf161310ae0572e854dd2deb4725b398
#
_entry.id   cf161310ae0572e854dd2deb4725b398
#
_cell.length_a   1.000
_cell.length_b   1.000
_cell.length_c   1.000
_cell.angle_alpha   90.00
_cell.angle_beta   90.00
_cell.angle_gamma   90.00
#
_symmetry.space_group_name_H-M   'P 1'
#
loop_
_entity.id
_entity.type
_entity.pdbx_description
1 polymer ?
#
loop_
_entity_poly.entity_id
_entity_poly.type
_entity_poly.pdbx_seq_one_letter_code
_entity_poly.pdbx_strand_id
1 'polypeptide(L)'
;YYYSINGEIVYTSSNIPKTGNGIGFLVKRKGCVQIDQFKVKHIAEENYTSHFPDNTTNFTINDDKFIGSGTGFLLNKDGYLMTCYHVIDKAKDIYVEFPELSKQLKARTIVKDPKNDIAILKIDDLNIDSVFIKFSNEPIQTGDNIFTLGYPYAISGMGKEIKFADGKISSKTGFNGDINSYQSTIPVQPGNSGSPVFNEKGEVIGMINAKFKESDNVSYIVKTPLLQNVMTLSNDNIKLSEKNTIANNSLQNKIKKLSKNIAIVKIK
;
A
#
# COMPACT_ATOMS: atom_id res chain seq x y z
N TYR A 1 22.20 19.09 10.03
CA TYR A 1 21.36 20.13 9.46
C TYR A 1 21.11 21.22 10.51
N TYR A 2 21.18 22.44 10.12
CA TYR A 2 20.78 23.56 10.97
C TYR A 2 19.87 24.51 10.18
N TYR A 3 18.98 25.14 10.91
CA TYR A 3 18.06 26.13 10.37
C TYR A 3 18.41 27.48 10.94
N SER A 4 18.53 28.48 10.09
CA SER A 4 18.77 29.84 10.51
C SER A 4 17.68 30.77 10.03
N ILE A 5 17.32 31.74 10.84
CA ILE A 5 16.43 32.85 10.49
C ILE A 5 17.24 34.14 10.65
N ASN A 6 17.28 34.97 9.61
CA ASN A 6 18.05 36.20 9.58
C ASN A 6 19.54 36.03 9.95
N GLY A 7 20.12 34.86 9.61
CA GLY A 7 21.50 34.53 9.89
C GLY A 7 21.78 33.91 11.28
N GLU A 8 20.80 33.86 12.16
CA GLU A 8 20.90 33.19 13.46
C GLU A 8 20.41 31.73 13.40
N ILE A 9 21.20 30.79 13.95
CA ILE A 9 20.81 29.38 14.02
C ILE A 9 19.75 29.24 15.08
N VAL A 10 18.53 28.89 14.63
CA VAL A 10 17.34 28.72 15.52
C VAL A 10 17.04 27.26 15.84
N TYR A 11 17.59 26.33 15.07
CA TYR A 11 17.41 24.90 15.31
C TYR A 11 18.50 24.09 14.65
N THR A 12 18.95 23.02 15.33
CA THR A 12 19.85 22.02 14.78
C THR A 12 19.23 20.63 14.89
N SER A 13 19.33 19.81 13.84
CA SER A 13 18.89 18.42 13.83
C SER A 13 19.92 17.54 13.14
N SER A 14 20.29 16.44 13.77
CA SER A 14 21.10 15.39 13.17
C SER A 14 20.32 14.41 12.30
N ASN A 15 18.98 14.37 12.45
CA ASN A 15 18.11 13.44 11.76
C ASN A 15 16.98 14.16 11.02
N ILE A 16 17.18 14.45 9.75
CA ILE A 16 16.06 14.68 8.82
C ILE A 16 16.01 13.46 7.92
N PRO A 17 14.92 12.70 7.94
CA PRO A 17 14.74 11.63 6.97
C PRO A 17 14.79 12.20 5.56
N LYS A 18 15.64 11.66 4.70
CA LYS A 18 15.68 12.00 3.28
C LYS A 18 14.47 11.36 2.58
N THR A 19 13.29 11.90 2.80
CA THR A 19 12.08 11.42 2.16
C THR A 19 11.49 12.54 1.31
N GLY A 20 11.72 12.43 -0.02
CA GLY A 20 11.12 13.30 -1.02
C GLY A 20 11.97 14.51 -1.42
N ASN A 21 11.61 15.11 -2.55
CA ASN A 21 12.29 16.29 -3.14
C ASN A 21 11.73 17.62 -2.61
N GLY A 22 11.00 17.61 -1.50
CA GLY A 22 10.38 18.80 -0.93
C GLY A 22 10.90 19.12 0.47
N ILE A 23 11.15 20.40 0.72
CA ILE A 23 11.44 20.94 2.05
C ILE A 23 10.23 21.80 2.45
N GLY A 24 9.65 21.51 3.63
CA GLY A 24 8.50 22.23 4.14
C GLY A 24 8.71 22.73 5.57
N PHE A 25 7.87 23.68 5.97
CA PHE A 25 7.81 24.19 7.34
C PHE A 25 6.57 23.71 8.04
N LEU A 26 6.72 23.19 9.25
CA LEU A 26 5.61 22.84 10.13
C LEU A 26 5.42 23.93 11.18
N VAL A 27 4.26 24.61 11.16
CA VAL A 27 3.88 25.58 12.18
C VAL A 27 2.93 24.92 13.18
N LYS A 28 3.41 24.66 14.41
CA LYS A 28 2.64 23.93 15.45
C LYS A 28 1.60 24.76 16.21
N ARG A 29 1.48 26.09 15.98
CA ARG A 29 0.51 26.97 16.66
C ARG A 29 -0.09 27.94 15.65
N LYS A 30 -1.27 28.52 15.98
CA LYS A 30 -1.87 29.59 15.20
C LYS A 30 -0.87 30.74 15.05
N GLY A 31 -0.31 30.88 13.87
CA GLY A 31 0.64 31.92 13.53
C GLY A 31 0.78 31.99 12.01
N CYS A 32 1.11 33.18 11.50
CA CYS A 32 1.40 33.41 10.10
C CYS A 32 2.93 33.46 9.95
N VAL A 33 3.49 32.68 9.02
CA VAL A 33 4.91 32.77 8.67
C VAL A 33 4.99 33.28 7.25
N GLN A 34 5.59 34.45 7.07
CA GLN A 34 5.89 34.99 5.75
C GLN A 34 7.34 34.60 5.40
N ILE A 35 7.54 33.98 4.25
CA ILE A 35 8.85 33.57 3.76
C ILE A 35 9.10 34.32 2.45
N ASP A 36 9.98 35.32 2.49
CA ASP A 36 10.29 36.14 1.33
C ASP A 36 11.34 35.51 0.43
N GLN A 37 12.27 34.73 1.00
CA GLN A 37 13.31 34.03 0.24
C GLN A 37 13.69 32.71 0.92
N PHE A 38 13.74 31.62 0.14
CA PHE A 38 14.18 30.33 0.59
C PHE A 38 15.36 29.84 -0.25
N LYS A 39 16.52 29.64 0.38
CA LYS A 39 17.71 29.08 -0.26
C LYS A 39 18.10 27.77 0.41
N VAL A 40 18.24 26.71 -0.40
CA VAL A 40 18.87 25.46 0.03
C VAL A 40 20.28 25.40 -0.54
N LYS A 41 21.28 25.32 0.34
CA LYS A 41 22.67 25.11 -0.05
C LYS A 41 23.07 23.70 0.41
N HIS A 42 23.42 22.85 -0.54
CA HIS A 42 24.05 21.57 -0.25
C HIS A 42 25.56 21.81 -0.11
N ILE A 43 26.09 21.61 1.07
CA ILE A 43 27.53 21.62 1.32
C ILE A 43 27.95 20.16 1.44
N ALA A 44 28.70 19.67 0.47
CA ALA A 44 29.37 18.38 0.58
C ALA A 44 30.57 18.58 1.51
N GLU A 45 30.52 18.07 2.73
CA GLU A 45 31.69 17.96 3.57
C GLU A 45 32.44 16.68 3.24
N GLU A 46 33.63 16.82 2.67
CA GLU A 46 34.67 15.80 2.70
C GLU A 46 35.20 15.70 4.14
N ASN A 47 35.10 14.50 4.74
CA ASN A 47 35.58 14.14 6.09
C ASN A 47 34.62 14.36 7.27
N TYR A 48 33.58 13.55 7.39
CA TYR A 48 32.98 13.29 8.67
C TYR A 48 33.14 11.79 9.02
N THR A 49 34.11 11.47 9.88
CA THR A 49 34.19 10.13 10.48
C THR A 49 33.22 10.07 11.64
N SER A 50 32.04 9.50 11.41
CA SER A 50 31.08 9.23 12.48
C SER A 50 31.53 7.99 13.26
N HIS A 51 31.86 8.16 14.53
CA HIS A 51 32.01 7.06 15.47
C HIS A 51 30.62 6.62 15.98
N PHE A 52 29.94 5.77 15.23
CA PHE A 52 28.85 4.96 15.74
C PHE A 52 29.30 3.48 15.75
N PRO A 53 28.99 2.71 16.78
CA PRO A 53 29.31 1.28 16.77
C PRO A 53 28.56 0.63 15.61
N ASP A 54 29.30 0.00 14.71
CA ASP A 54 28.82 -0.78 13.59
C ASP A 54 28.00 -1.98 14.08
N ASN A 55 26.71 -1.79 14.25
CA ASN A 55 25.72 -2.86 14.21
C ASN A 55 24.87 -2.75 12.95
N THR A 56 25.48 -2.46 11.84
CA THR A 56 24.84 -2.58 10.53
C THR A 56 25.04 -4.02 10.03
N THR A 57 24.10 -4.89 10.33
CA THR A 57 23.81 -5.97 9.39
C THR A 57 23.55 -5.27 8.04
N ASN A 58 24.43 -5.52 7.07
CA ASN A 58 24.34 -5.01 5.72
C ASN A 58 23.05 -5.50 5.06
N PHE A 59 21.94 -4.80 5.31
CA PHE A 59 20.77 -4.83 4.43
C PHE A 59 21.10 -3.95 3.22
N THR A 60 21.77 -4.51 2.24
CA THR A 60 21.81 -3.92 0.90
C THR A 60 20.41 -4.05 0.30
N ILE A 61 19.55 -3.09 0.60
CA ILE A 61 18.27 -2.91 -0.09
C ILE A 61 18.64 -2.40 -1.48
N ASN A 62 18.79 -3.31 -2.43
CA ASN A 62 18.92 -3.00 -3.86
C ASN A 62 17.57 -2.51 -4.44
N ASP A 63 16.81 -1.73 -3.69
CA ASP A 63 15.53 -1.15 -4.12
C ASP A 63 15.72 0.11 -5.00
N ASP A 64 16.94 0.64 -5.15
CA ASP A 64 17.28 1.83 -5.96
C ASP A 64 16.92 1.73 -7.46
N LYS A 65 16.47 0.56 -7.91
CA LYS A 65 16.06 0.31 -9.30
C LYS A 65 14.56 0.35 -9.53
N PHE A 66 13.73 0.42 -8.47
CA PHE A 66 12.28 0.46 -8.61
C PHE A 66 11.77 1.89 -8.63
N ILE A 67 10.89 2.21 -9.59
CA ILE A 67 10.31 3.55 -9.79
C ILE A 67 8.99 3.75 -9.08
N GLY A 68 8.38 2.67 -8.60
CA GLY A 68 7.12 2.73 -7.86
C GLY A 68 6.78 1.42 -7.17
N SER A 69 5.90 1.51 -6.18
CA SER A 69 5.35 0.35 -5.50
C SER A 69 3.92 0.57 -5.02
N GLY A 70 3.22 -0.53 -4.85
CA GLY A 70 1.90 -0.63 -4.24
C GLY A 70 1.74 -1.98 -3.55
N THR A 71 0.54 -2.27 -3.16
CA THR A 71 0.15 -3.55 -2.57
C THR A 71 -0.65 -4.38 -3.58
N GLY A 72 -0.58 -5.68 -3.48
CA GLY A 72 -1.46 -6.61 -4.18
C GLY A 72 -1.77 -7.80 -3.30
N PHE A 73 -2.79 -8.56 -3.68
CA PHE A 73 -3.18 -9.77 -2.95
C PHE A 73 -3.51 -10.92 -3.89
N LEU A 74 -3.13 -12.12 -3.46
CA LEU A 74 -3.40 -13.34 -4.22
C LEU A 74 -4.88 -13.67 -4.23
N LEU A 75 -5.39 -14.00 -5.40
CA LEU A 75 -6.76 -14.49 -5.61
C LEU A 75 -6.86 -15.99 -5.36
N ASN A 76 -5.81 -16.73 -5.72
CA ASN A 76 -5.77 -18.19 -5.58
C ASN A 76 -4.32 -18.73 -5.59
N LYS A 77 -4.21 -20.06 -5.40
CA LYS A 77 -2.93 -20.78 -5.43
C LYS A 77 -2.23 -20.78 -6.80
N ASP A 78 -2.97 -20.50 -7.87
CA ASP A 78 -2.44 -20.55 -9.22
C ASP A 78 -1.61 -19.30 -9.56
N GLY A 79 -1.43 -18.38 -8.60
CA GLY A 79 -0.57 -17.20 -8.74
C GLY A 79 -1.24 -16.00 -9.41
N TYR A 80 -2.57 -15.94 -9.44
CA TYR A 80 -3.29 -14.72 -9.82
C TYR A 80 -3.29 -13.75 -8.65
N LEU A 81 -2.88 -12.51 -8.92
CA LEU A 81 -2.76 -11.44 -7.93
C LEU A 81 -3.50 -10.20 -8.43
N MET A 82 -4.28 -9.58 -7.56
CA MET A 82 -4.99 -8.34 -7.86
C MET A 82 -4.27 -7.13 -7.25
N THR A 83 -4.26 -6.01 -7.98
CA THR A 83 -3.71 -4.73 -7.55
C THR A 83 -4.42 -3.58 -8.27
N CYS A 84 -4.09 -2.32 -7.95
CA CYS A 84 -4.54 -1.17 -8.72
C CYS A 84 -3.79 -1.05 -10.05
N TYR A 85 -4.50 -0.59 -11.09
CA TYR A 85 -3.89 -0.36 -12.40
C TYR A 85 -2.80 0.72 -12.36
N HIS A 86 -3.03 1.83 -11.66
CA HIS A 86 -2.03 2.92 -11.56
C HIS A 86 -0.72 2.48 -10.89
N VAL A 87 -0.71 1.39 -10.14
CA VAL A 87 0.52 0.82 -9.54
C VAL A 87 1.43 0.25 -10.62
N ILE A 88 0.84 -0.24 -11.74
CA ILE A 88 1.59 -0.91 -12.81
C ILE A 88 1.59 -0.15 -14.14
N ASP A 89 0.94 0.99 -14.22
CA ASP A 89 0.71 1.73 -15.48
C ASP A 89 2.01 2.04 -16.25
N LYS A 90 3.07 2.39 -15.52
CA LYS A 90 4.37 2.76 -16.12
C LYS A 90 5.40 1.63 -16.11
N ALA A 91 4.98 0.41 -15.79
CA ALA A 91 5.89 -0.71 -15.63
C ALA A 91 6.42 -1.22 -16.98
N LYS A 92 7.74 -1.34 -17.08
CA LYS A 92 8.41 -2.20 -18.06
C LYS A 92 8.49 -3.64 -17.54
N ASP A 93 8.85 -3.77 -16.27
CA ASP A 93 8.89 -5.03 -15.53
C ASP A 93 8.14 -4.90 -14.23
N ILE A 94 7.41 -5.96 -13.88
CA ILE A 94 6.64 -6.05 -12.64
C ILE A 94 7.25 -7.15 -11.78
N TYR A 95 7.50 -6.83 -10.52
CA TYR A 95 7.97 -7.76 -9.50
C TYR A 95 6.99 -7.79 -8.34
N VAL A 96 6.74 -8.98 -7.84
CA VAL A 96 5.89 -9.21 -6.66
C VAL A 96 6.76 -9.80 -5.56
N GLU A 97 6.82 -9.11 -4.44
CA GLU A 97 7.56 -9.54 -3.26
C GLU A 97 6.60 -9.92 -2.15
N PHE A 98 6.76 -11.13 -1.62
CA PHE A 98 6.08 -11.63 -0.43
C PHE A 98 7.06 -11.58 0.76
N PRO A 99 7.11 -10.50 1.55
CA PRO A 99 8.07 -10.36 2.64
C PRO A 99 7.96 -11.47 3.68
N GLU A 100 6.73 -11.86 4.04
CA GLU A 100 6.45 -12.96 4.98
C GLU A 100 7.05 -14.31 4.56
N LEU A 101 7.37 -14.46 3.27
CA LEU A 101 7.90 -15.68 2.69
C LEU A 101 9.33 -15.49 2.15
N SER A 102 9.89 -14.28 2.29
CA SER A 102 11.20 -13.90 1.75
C SER A 102 11.35 -14.25 0.25
N LYS A 103 10.26 -14.09 -0.52
CA LYS A 103 10.21 -14.40 -1.95
C LYS A 103 9.92 -13.16 -2.79
N GLN A 104 10.70 -12.96 -3.85
CA GLN A 104 10.42 -11.97 -4.90
C GLN A 104 10.40 -12.68 -6.25
N LEU A 105 9.33 -12.48 -7.01
CA LEU A 105 9.05 -13.16 -8.27
C LEU A 105 8.67 -12.13 -9.34
N LYS A 106 8.96 -12.46 -10.60
CA LYS A 106 8.47 -11.65 -11.73
C LYS A 106 7.01 -11.99 -12.00
N ALA A 107 6.23 -10.97 -12.39
CA ALA A 107 4.84 -11.14 -12.76
C ALA A 107 4.55 -10.52 -14.12
N ARG A 108 3.54 -11.06 -14.79
CA ARG A 108 3.01 -10.51 -16.05
C ARG A 108 1.59 -10.05 -15.88
N THR A 109 1.17 -9.05 -16.63
CA THR A 109 -0.20 -8.55 -16.58
C THR A 109 -1.12 -9.44 -17.40
N ILE A 110 -2.25 -9.83 -16.80
CA ILE A 110 -3.33 -10.61 -17.45
C ILE A 110 -4.47 -9.70 -17.86
N VAL A 111 -4.93 -8.85 -16.93
CA VAL A 111 -6.05 -7.92 -17.17
C VAL A 111 -5.62 -6.52 -16.75
N LYS A 112 -6.01 -5.52 -17.56
CA LYS A 112 -5.91 -4.09 -17.26
C LYS A 112 -7.28 -3.47 -17.42
N ASP A 113 -7.75 -2.80 -16.37
CA ASP A 113 -8.93 -1.95 -16.40
C ASP A 113 -8.55 -0.53 -15.90
N PRO A 114 -8.06 0.33 -16.80
CA PRO A 114 -7.64 1.69 -16.43
C PRO A 114 -8.80 2.56 -15.93
N LYS A 115 -10.03 2.28 -16.39
CA LYS A 115 -11.22 3.04 -16.02
C LYS A 115 -11.59 2.86 -14.56
N ASN A 116 -11.57 1.61 -14.11
CA ASN A 116 -11.91 1.23 -12.74
C ASN A 116 -10.68 1.10 -11.83
N ASP A 117 -9.49 1.36 -12.39
CA ASP A 117 -8.20 1.29 -11.71
C ASP A 117 -7.89 -0.09 -11.10
N ILE A 118 -8.16 -1.15 -11.87
CA ILE A 118 -7.95 -2.54 -11.45
C ILE A 118 -6.98 -3.23 -12.42
N ALA A 119 -6.10 -4.06 -11.90
CA ALA A 119 -5.25 -4.94 -12.70
C ALA A 119 -5.14 -6.33 -12.06
N ILE A 120 -5.02 -7.35 -12.92
CA ILE A 120 -4.73 -8.72 -12.52
C ILE A 120 -3.39 -9.13 -13.10
N LEU A 121 -2.52 -9.60 -12.22
CA LEU A 121 -1.20 -10.11 -12.54
C LEU A 121 -1.19 -11.63 -12.42
N LYS A 122 -0.28 -12.27 -13.14
CA LYS A 122 0.03 -13.70 -13.03
C LYS A 122 1.49 -13.87 -12.63
N ILE A 123 1.71 -14.63 -11.60
CA ILE A 123 3.00 -15.11 -11.15
C ILE A 123 3.08 -16.56 -11.54
N ASP A 124 3.97 -16.88 -12.45
CA ASP A 124 4.21 -18.27 -12.84
C ASP A 124 5.06 -18.94 -11.74
N ASP A 125 4.91 -20.25 -11.58
CA ASP A 125 5.66 -21.08 -10.61
C ASP A 125 5.55 -20.64 -9.14
N LEU A 126 4.43 -20.03 -8.77
CA LEU A 126 4.17 -19.65 -7.39
C LEU A 126 3.90 -20.89 -6.54
N ASN A 127 4.83 -21.20 -5.64
CA ASN A 127 4.66 -22.24 -4.63
C ASN A 127 4.69 -21.61 -3.24
N ILE A 128 3.49 -21.34 -2.69
CA ILE A 128 3.31 -20.84 -1.33
C ILE A 128 2.19 -21.60 -0.61
N ASP A 129 2.44 -21.88 0.67
CA ASP A 129 1.43 -22.37 1.59
C ASP A 129 0.69 -21.17 2.21
N SER A 130 -0.46 -20.87 1.66
CA SER A 130 -1.29 -19.74 2.09
C SER A 130 -2.75 -20.14 2.29
N VAL A 131 -3.46 -19.35 3.08
CA VAL A 131 -4.92 -19.49 3.23
C VAL A 131 -5.57 -18.79 2.04
N PHE A 132 -6.49 -19.47 1.37
CA PHE A 132 -7.22 -18.86 0.26
C PHE A 132 -8.14 -17.75 0.76
N ILE A 133 -8.03 -16.60 0.14
CA ILE A 133 -8.87 -15.45 0.42
C ILE A 133 -10.26 -15.69 -0.18
N LYS A 134 -11.29 -15.58 0.66
CA LYS A 134 -12.69 -15.60 0.22
C LYS A 134 -13.20 -14.19 0.03
N PHE A 135 -13.93 -13.94 -1.05
CA PHE A 135 -14.69 -12.70 -1.24
C PHE A 135 -16.02 -12.80 -0.50
N SER A 136 -16.40 -11.73 0.18
CA SER A 136 -17.67 -11.66 0.88
C SER A 136 -18.82 -11.51 -0.11
N ASN A 137 -19.88 -12.28 0.12
CA ASN A 137 -21.17 -12.14 -0.55
C ASN A 137 -22.20 -11.43 0.34
N GLU A 138 -21.82 -11.06 1.57
CA GLU A 138 -22.71 -10.40 2.51
C GLU A 138 -22.83 -8.90 2.18
N PRO A 139 -24.05 -8.34 2.29
CA PRO A 139 -24.24 -6.91 2.07
C PRO A 139 -23.54 -6.11 3.17
N ILE A 140 -22.67 -5.18 2.75
CA ILE A 140 -21.95 -4.27 3.63
C ILE A 140 -22.82 -3.05 3.96
N GLN A 141 -22.84 -2.66 5.23
CA GLN A 141 -23.60 -1.52 5.74
C GLN A 141 -22.68 -0.40 6.24
N THR A 142 -23.22 0.82 6.25
CA THR A 142 -22.57 1.97 6.92
C THR A 142 -22.43 1.66 8.41
N GLY A 143 -21.24 1.87 8.96
CA GLY A 143 -20.89 1.55 10.34
C GLY A 143 -20.21 0.19 10.53
N ASP A 144 -20.20 -0.68 9.53
CA ASP A 144 -19.51 -1.98 9.61
C ASP A 144 -18.01 -1.79 9.89
N ASN A 145 -17.48 -2.61 10.78
CA ASN A 145 -16.06 -2.68 11.06
C ASN A 145 -15.32 -3.35 9.91
N ILE A 146 -14.22 -2.74 9.51
CA ILE A 146 -13.39 -3.24 8.41
C ILE A 146 -11.91 -3.05 8.75
N PHE A 147 -11.05 -3.84 8.14
CA PHE A 147 -9.60 -3.65 8.24
C PHE A 147 -8.91 -3.93 6.92
N THR A 148 -7.70 -3.42 6.79
CA THR A 148 -6.83 -3.66 5.64
C THR A 148 -5.44 -4.06 6.10
N LEU A 149 -4.74 -4.77 5.23
CA LEU A 149 -3.35 -5.15 5.37
C LEU A 149 -2.61 -4.72 4.11
N GLY A 150 -1.48 -4.05 4.26
CA GLY A 150 -0.74 -3.56 3.10
C GLY A 150 0.69 -3.15 3.42
N TYR A 151 1.35 -2.60 2.42
CA TYR A 151 2.76 -2.20 2.48
C TYR A 151 2.94 -0.72 2.10
N PRO A 152 2.46 0.23 2.91
CA PRO A 152 2.66 1.63 2.64
C PRO A 152 4.15 1.97 2.65
N TYR A 153 4.57 2.82 1.69
CA TYR A 153 5.97 3.29 1.57
C TYR A 153 7.04 2.17 1.62
N ALA A 154 6.74 0.99 1.09
CA ALA A 154 7.63 -0.18 1.20
C ALA A 154 9.03 0.03 0.62
N ILE A 155 9.15 0.80 -0.48
CA ILE A 155 10.45 1.12 -1.12
C ILE A 155 11.01 2.48 -0.70
N SER A 156 10.30 3.24 0.14
CA SER A 156 10.64 4.64 0.47
C SER A 156 10.74 4.93 1.97
N GLY A 157 10.92 3.90 2.81
CA GLY A 157 11.34 4.10 4.19
C GLY A 157 10.50 3.46 5.31
N MET A 158 9.27 2.98 5.08
CA MET A 158 8.48 2.32 6.14
C MET A 158 8.80 0.82 6.30
N GLY A 159 9.71 0.30 5.45
CA GLY A 159 10.13 -1.10 5.51
C GLY A 159 9.08 -2.07 4.96
N LYS A 160 9.45 -3.35 4.96
CA LYS A 160 8.69 -4.44 4.33
C LYS A 160 7.85 -5.26 5.32
N GLU A 161 7.68 -4.80 6.54
CA GLU A 161 6.75 -5.39 7.49
C GLU A 161 5.33 -4.99 7.09
N ILE A 162 4.38 -5.94 7.12
CA ILE A 162 2.98 -5.66 6.79
C ILE A 162 2.37 -4.67 7.80
N LYS A 163 1.58 -3.73 7.32
CA LYS A 163 0.90 -2.75 8.16
C LYS A 163 -0.59 -3.07 8.22
N PHE A 164 -1.11 -3.06 9.43
CA PHE A 164 -2.53 -3.17 9.73
C PHE A 164 -3.12 -1.77 9.90
N ALA A 165 -4.29 -1.54 9.32
CA ALA A 165 -5.13 -0.39 9.61
C ALA A 165 -6.60 -0.83 9.63
N ASP A 166 -7.39 -0.24 10.51
CA ASP A 166 -8.82 -0.50 10.64
C ASP A 166 -9.65 0.78 10.58
N GLY A 167 -10.94 0.61 10.47
CA GLY A 167 -11.91 1.68 10.40
C GLY A 167 -13.32 1.17 10.17
N LYS A 168 -14.16 2.04 9.65
CA LYS A 168 -15.57 1.73 9.34
C LYS A 168 -15.94 2.14 7.93
N ILE A 169 -16.97 1.49 7.39
CA ILE A 169 -17.66 2.00 6.22
C ILE A 169 -18.40 3.29 6.61
N SER A 170 -18.05 4.40 6.00
CA SER A 170 -18.71 5.70 6.22
C SER A 170 -19.83 5.96 5.22
N SER A 171 -19.74 5.41 3.99
CA SER A 171 -20.81 5.48 2.98
C SER A 171 -20.80 4.26 2.08
N LYS A 172 -21.99 3.88 1.59
CA LYS A 172 -22.18 2.82 0.57
C LYS A 172 -21.89 3.31 -0.86
N THR A 173 -21.59 4.59 -1.04
CA THR A 173 -21.15 5.18 -2.30
C THR A 173 -19.81 5.89 -2.11
N GLY A 174 -19.00 5.88 -3.16
CA GLY A 174 -17.71 6.54 -3.20
C GLY A 174 -17.79 8.01 -3.60
N PHE A 175 -16.70 8.53 -4.15
CA PHE A 175 -16.58 9.91 -4.61
C PHE A 175 -17.65 10.24 -5.66
N ASN A 176 -18.31 11.41 -5.53
CA ASN A 176 -19.41 11.85 -6.39
C ASN A 176 -20.55 10.83 -6.54
N GLY A 177 -20.82 10.03 -5.51
CA GLY A 177 -21.90 9.04 -5.54
C GLY A 177 -21.59 7.77 -6.32
N ASP A 178 -20.32 7.47 -6.60
CA ASP A 178 -19.91 6.25 -7.29
C ASP A 178 -20.44 5.01 -6.57
N ILE A 179 -21.32 4.26 -7.22
CA ILE A 179 -21.94 3.07 -6.70
C ILE A 179 -21.00 1.87 -6.64
N ASN A 180 -19.89 1.90 -7.37
CA ASN A 180 -18.89 0.83 -7.43
C ASN A 180 -17.86 0.89 -6.29
N SER A 181 -17.91 1.94 -5.48
CA SER A 181 -16.98 2.14 -4.37
C SER A 181 -17.73 2.36 -3.05
N TYR A 182 -17.07 1.97 -1.95
CA TYR A 182 -17.41 2.42 -0.60
C TYR A 182 -16.53 3.61 -0.23
N GLN A 183 -17.02 4.46 0.67
CA GLN A 183 -16.21 5.39 1.43
C GLN A 183 -15.93 4.82 2.81
N SER A 184 -14.71 4.97 3.31
CA SER A 184 -14.32 4.45 4.62
C SER A 184 -13.43 5.40 5.41
N THR A 185 -13.30 5.13 6.72
CA THR A 185 -12.43 5.86 7.64
C THR A 185 -11.06 5.22 7.82
N ILE A 186 -10.72 4.16 7.06
CA ILE A 186 -9.40 3.54 7.13
C ILE A 186 -8.33 4.57 6.73
N PRO A 187 -7.31 4.82 7.56
CA PRO A 187 -6.20 5.67 7.17
C PRO A 187 -5.38 4.99 6.07
N VAL A 188 -5.20 5.67 4.94
CA VAL A 188 -4.43 5.18 3.81
C VAL A 188 -3.25 6.09 3.49
N GLN A 189 -2.17 5.48 3.03
CA GLN A 189 -0.92 6.15 2.64
C GLN A 189 -0.46 5.63 1.26
N PRO A 190 0.43 6.36 0.56
CA PRO A 190 1.05 5.85 -0.66
C PRO A 190 1.65 4.46 -0.46
N GLY A 191 1.30 3.53 -1.36
CA GLY A 191 1.64 2.11 -1.24
C GLY A 191 0.50 1.22 -0.72
N ASN A 192 -0.56 1.78 -0.10
CA ASN A 192 -1.78 1.04 0.23
C ASN A 192 -2.67 0.76 -0.99
N SER A 193 -2.45 1.42 -2.13
CA SER A 193 -3.15 1.12 -3.39
C SER A 193 -3.04 -0.35 -3.73
N GLY A 194 -4.17 -1.03 -3.94
CA GLY A 194 -4.24 -2.46 -4.20
C GLY A 194 -4.33 -3.35 -2.95
N SER A 195 -4.34 -2.78 -1.73
CA SER A 195 -4.55 -3.55 -0.50
C SER A 195 -5.96 -4.10 -0.43
N PRO A 196 -6.17 -5.38 -0.04
CA PRO A 196 -7.48 -5.92 0.22
C PRO A 196 -8.09 -5.30 1.49
N VAL A 197 -9.39 -5.09 1.47
CA VAL A 197 -10.16 -4.71 2.66
C VAL A 197 -11.03 -5.87 3.09
N PHE A 198 -10.99 -6.16 4.38
CA PHE A 198 -11.65 -7.31 4.99
C PHE A 198 -12.78 -6.88 5.93
N ASN A 199 -13.83 -7.71 6.01
CA ASN A 199 -14.79 -7.68 7.11
C ASN A 199 -14.23 -8.38 8.36
N GLU A 200 -14.99 -8.39 9.46
CA GLU A 200 -14.59 -9.03 10.72
C GLU A 200 -14.36 -10.55 10.58
N LYS A 201 -14.96 -11.20 9.58
CA LYS A 201 -14.73 -12.62 9.28
C LYS A 201 -13.42 -12.87 8.52
N GLY A 202 -12.70 -11.81 8.08
CA GLY A 202 -11.51 -11.92 7.24
C GLY A 202 -11.83 -12.23 5.77
N GLU A 203 -13.04 -11.92 5.31
CA GLU A 203 -13.43 -12.00 3.91
C GLU A 203 -13.23 -10.68 3.21
N VAL A 204 -12.74 -10.69 1.97
CA VAL A 204 -12.54 -9.49 1.17
C VAL A 204 -13.88 -8.87 0.79
N ILE A 205 -14.05 -7.60 1.12
CA ILE A 205 -15.20 -6.76 0.73
C ILE A 205 -14.86 -5.78 -0.40
N GLY A 206 -13.58 -5.62 -0.68
CA GLY A 206 -13.09 -4.72 -1.73
C GLY A 206 -11.58 -4.52 -1.68
N MET A 207 -11.11 -3.54 -2.45
CA MET A 207 -9.71 -3.18 -2.61
C MET A 207 -9.52 -1.67 -2.43
N ILE A 208 -8.51 -1.27 -1.68
CA ILE A 208 -8.14 0.15 -1.51
C ILE A 208 -7.75 0.76 -2.86
N ASN A 209 -8.41 1.87 -3.20
CA ASN A 209 -8.01 2.76 -4.27
C ASN A 209 -7.61 4.12 -3.69
N ALA A 210 -6.29 4.37 -3.58
CA ALA A 210 -5.76 5.61 -3.01
C ALA A 210 -5.66 6.75 -4.03
N LYS A 211 -6.35 6.67 -5.16
CA LYS A 211 -6.29 7.68 -6.23
C LYS A 211 -6.93 9.02 -5.83
N PHE A 212 -7.90 8.98 -4.93
CA PHE A 212 -8.63 10.17 -4.48
C PHE A 212 -8.10 10.62 -3.11
N LYS A 213 -7.21 11.62 -3.10
CA LYS A 213 -6.53 12.13 -1.90
C LYS A 213 -7.06 13.48 -1.40
N GLU A 214 -8.29 13.84 -1.69
CA GLU A 214 -8.77 15.22 -1.44
C GLU A 214 -9.19 15.53 0.00
N SER A 215 -9.18 14.56 0.92
CA SER A 215 -9.50 14.85 2.34
C SER A 215 -8.73 13.94 3.30
N ASP A 216 -8.30 14.50 4.42
CA ASP A 216 -7.75 13.73 5.54
C ASP A 216 -8.84 12.80 6.10
N ASN A 217 -8.46 11.53 6.38
CA ASN A 217 -9.33 10.50 6.97
C ASN A 217 -10.49 9.99 6.09
N VAL A 218 -10.38 10.09 4.77
CA VAL A 218 -11.31 9.47 3.82
C VAL A 218 -10.55 8.56 2.89
N SER A 219 -11.01 7.33 2.75
CA SER A 219 -10.48 6.37 1.78
C SER A 219 -11.61 5.75 0.96
N TYR A 220 -11.28 5.29 -0.24
CA TYR A 220 -12.23 4.65 -1.14
C TYR A 220 -11.84 3.21 -1.40
N ILE A 221 -12.87 2.36 -1.43
CA ILE A 221 -12.74 0.90 -1.56
C ILE A 221 -13.53 0.46 -2.78
N VAL A 222 -12.86 -0.04 -3.79
CA VAL A 222 -13.52 -0.68 -4.95
C VAL A 222 -14.20 -1.95 -4.46
N LYS A 223 -15.50 -2.08 -4.76
CA LYS A 223 -16.33 -3.19 -4.25
C LYS A 223 -16.04 -4.52 -4.93
N THR A 224 -16.24 -5.62 -4.20
CA THR A 224 -16.04 -6.99 -4.71
C THR A 224 -16.82 -7.32 -5.99
N PRO A 225 -18.07 -6.88 -6.23
CA PRO A 225 -18.74 -7.18 -7.50
C PRO A 225 -17.98 -6.64 -8.72
N LEU A 226 -17.39 -5.45 -8.62
CA LEU A 226 -16.60 -4.89 -9.71
C LEU A 226 -15.28 -5.66 -9.88
N LEU A 227 -14.62 -6.03 -8.78
CA LEU A 227 -13.41 -6.85 -8.82
C LEU A 227 -13.67 -8.21 -9.50
N GLN A 228 -14.78 -8.85 -9.18
CA GLN A 228 -15.20 -10.11 -9.80
C GLN A 228 -15.51 -9.95 -11.29
N ASN A 229 -16.19 -8.87 -11.67
CA ASN A 229 -16.44 -8.56 -13.08
C ASN A 229 -15.15 -8.42 -13.88
N VAL A 230 -14.14 -7.74 -13.34
CA VAL A 230 -12.83 -7.60 -14.01
C VAL A 230 -12.14 -8.94 -14.18
N MET A 231 -12.32 -9.88 -13.25
CA MET A 231 -11.78 -11.24 -13.39
C MET A 231 -12.35 -11.98 -14.62
N THR A 232 -13.61 -11.70 -15.00
CA THR A 232 -14.24 -12.32 -16.19
C THR A 232 -13.65 -11.81 -17.51
N LEU A 233 -12.89 -10.72 -17.52
CA LEU A 233 -12.19 -10.22 -18.70
C LEU A 233 -10.95 -11.05 -19.04
N SER A 234 -10.51 -11.90 -18.12
CA SER A 234 -9.45 -12.85 -18.41
C SER A 234 -9.98 -14.05 -19.20
N ASN A 235 -9.19 -14.54 -20.13
CA ASN A 235 -9.44 -15.84 -20.77
C ASN A 235 -9.18 -17.00 -19.82
N ASP A 236 -8.51 -16.74 -18.70
CA ASP A 236 -8.20 -17.72 -17.67
C ASP A 236 -9.38 -17.89 -16.73
N ASN A 237 -9.69 -19.14 -16.35
CA ASN A 237 -10.74 -19.41 -15.38
C ASN A 237 -10.22 -19.17 -13.95
N ILE A 238 -10.23 -17.92 -13.51
CA ILE A 238 -9.72 -17.51 -12.18
C ILE A 238 -10.75 -17.90 -11.12
N LYS A 239 -10.48 -18.98 -10.39
CA LYS A 239 -11.37 -19.48 -9.32
C LYS A 239 -10.99 -18.87 -7.98
N LEU A 240 -11.98 -18.31 -7.28
CA LEU A 240 -11.86 -17.87 -5.89
C LEU A 240 -12.17 -19.01 -4.91
N SER A 241 -11.73 -18.87 -3.67
CA SER A 241 -12.11 -19.78 -2.60
C SER A 241 -13.57 -19.57 -2.21
N GLU A 242 -14.33 -20.68 -2.12
CA GLU A 242 -15.69 -20.66 -1.60
C GLU A 242 -15.73 -20.78 -0.07
N LYS A 243 -14.65 -21.29 0.54
CA LYS A 243 -14.58 -21.56 1.97
C LYS A 243 -13.78 -20.50 2.72
N ASN A 244 -14.33 -20.04 3.83
CA ASN A 244 -13.60 -19.21 4.79
C ASN A 244 -13.14 -20.09 5.97
N THR A 245 -11.86 -20.43 5.99
CA THR A 245 -11.28 -21.30 7.04
C THR A 245 -10.79 -20.51 8.25
N ILE A 246 -10.90 -19.17 8.24
CA ILE A 246 -10.37 -18.30 9.28
C ILE A 246 -11.44 -17.49 10.01
N ALA A 247 -12.73 -17.61 9.63
CA ALA A 247 -13.81 -16.76 10.15
C ALA A 247 -13.85 -16.70 11.69
N ASN A 248 -13.67 -17.84 12.35
CA ASN A 248 -13.73 -17.95 13.82
C ASN A 248 -12.37 -17.72 14.53
N ASN A 249 -11.34 -17.34 13.81
CA ASN A 249 -10.03 -17.03 14.41
C ASN A 249 -10.05 -15.66 15.11
N SER A 250 -9.17 -15.48 16.08
CA SER A 250 -8.87 -14.14 16.61
C SER A 250 -8.31 -13.23 15.50
N LEU A 251 -8.43 -11.91 15.67
CA LEU A 251 -7.92 -10.93 14.69
C LEU A 251 -6.42 -11.15 14.41
N GLN A 252 -5.62 -11.37 15.46
CA GLN A 252 -4.18 -11.62 15.32
C GLN A 252 -3.89 -12.86 14.47
N ASN A 253 -4.66 -13.95 14.67
CA ASN A 253 -4.52 -15.15 13.87
C ASN A 253 -5.01 -14.97 12.42
N LYS A 254 -6.04 -14.15 12.20
CA LYS A 254 -6.47 -13.76 10.85
C LYS A 254 -5.35 -12.99 10.15
N ILE A 255 -4.81 -11.96 10.78
CA ILE A 255 -3.70 -11.16 10.24
C ILE A 255 -2.52 -12.06 9.87
N LYS A 256 -2.05 -12.92 10.79
CA LYS A 256 -0.93 -13.84 10.55
C LYS A 256 -1.15 -14.77 9.36
N LYS A 257 -2.38 -15.21 9.12
CA LYS A 257 -2.71 -16.08 7.98
C LYS A 257 -2.89 -15.29 6.68
N LEU A 258 -3.57 -14.16 6.74
CA LEU A 258 -3.87 -13.32 5.57
C LEU A 258 -2.62 -12.64 5.02
N SER A 259 -1.67 -12.24 5.88
CA SER A 259 -0.44 -11.56 5.47
C SER A 259 0.36 -12.34 4.43
N LYS A 260 0.31 -13.67 4.48
CA LYS A 260 0.99 -14.55 3.49
C LYS A 260 0.45 -14.41 2.07
N ASN A 261 -0.76 -13.87 1.89
CA ASN A 261 -1.39 -13.65 0.59
C ASN A 261 -1.17 -12.24 0.05
N ILE A 262 -0.55 -11.37 0.84
CA ILE A 262 -0.41 -9.95 0.51
C ILE A 262 1.03 -9.67 0.16
N ALA A 263 1.23 -8.95 -0.91
CA ALA A 263 2.55 -8.73 -1.49
C ALA A 263 2.78 -7.26 -1.82
N ILE A 264 4.05 -6.89 -1.88
CA ILE A 264 4.50 -5.64 -2.46
C ILE A 264 4.57 -5.83 -3.97
N VAL A 265 3.86 -4.99 -4.73
CA VAL A 265 3.99 -4.89 -6.18
C VAL A 265 4.97 -3.78 -6.48
N LYS A 266 6.06 -4.08 -7.18
CA LYS A 266 7.14 -3.15 -7.53
C LYS A 266 7.31 -3.08 -9.04
N ILE A 267 7.62 -1.91 -9.57
CA ILE A 267 7.78 -1.67 -11.00
C ILE A 267 9.13 -1.06 -11.36
N LYS A 268 9.62 -1.44 -12.54
CA LYS A 268 10.80 -0.86 -13.21
C LYS A 268 10.42 -0.31 -14.56
#